data_c2e2da2d44e0aba921da79bda4fb0c67
#
_entry.id   c2e2da2d44e0aba921da79bda4fb0c67
#
_cell.length_a   1.000
_cell.length_b   1.000
_cell.length_c   1.000
_cell.angle_alpha   90.00
_cell.angle_beta   90.00
_cell.angle_gamma   90.00
#
_symmetry.space_group_name_H-M   'P 1'
#
loop_
_entity.id
_entity.type
_entity.pdbx_description
1 polymer ?
#
loop_
_entity_poly.entity_id
_entity_poly.type
_entity_poly.pdbx_seq_one_letter_code
_entity_poly.pdbx_strand_id
1 'polypeptide(L)'
;MKFFKKPFILLTALSLTLSLYSSAMADQPAPQEKSAASNVSNPVVSGPVPSSPLGDPSHNYPQLATSIDLDKYGYIEEEFFFEGKATRYSTAQAYEIATPISTDHPYKSRMLVRRPASPEKFNGKVILEWLNVTSGYNLDAMWMSSYDHFLREGYAYVGVSAQRVGVHQGDKAGEPTSGLRAWSPVRYGTLDVTDGGKIVDDRLAFDIYSQAAQAVLHPVGVNPLGNLKPELMIAAGASQSESYLVRYYNKIHPLTNIFDGYMMYLGTGSKLRTDLDTKVIKVNTENDLITLGEVAARQDDSNVLRTYEVAGASHVGGGSDYRTNILIRDHLPVADISVCQKPALSRVPTGYVVNAAYEHLVRWIGDGIAPPKGERIQVQSTSPVVIARDSNGNALGGIRLPQHAVPTATNTGMNSGGGFCYLFGTHEPFSPEKLKSLYRNHGSYVSGVTQAANDVIKQGFLLKEDAKKIREEAAQSAVGK
;
A
#
# COMPACT_ATOMS: atom_id res chain seq x y z
N MET A 1 84.37 -61.20 6.99
CA MET A 1 83.45 -60.91 8.10
C MET A 1 82.80 -59.60 7.85
N LYS A 2 81.57 -59.57 7.25
CA LYS A 2 80.81 -58.37 7.03
C LYS A 2 79.32 -58.76 7.22
N PHE A 3 78.68 -58.23 8.24
CA PHE A 3 77.29 -58.44 8.55
C PHE A 3 76.46 -57.52 7.66
N PHE A 4 75.54 -58.12 6.89
CA PHE A 4 74.52 -57.41 6.19
C PHE A 4 73.28 -57.29 7.10
N LYS A 5 72.88 -56.05 7.41
CA LYS A 5 71.61 -55.74 8.05
C LYS A 5 70.58 -55.46 6.94
N LYS A 6 69.50 -56.23 6.94
CA LYS A 6 68.31 -55.94 6.12
C LYS A 6 67.46 -54.83 6.73
N PRO A 7 66.91 -53.90 5.98
CA PRO A 7 65.98 -52.92 6.50
C PRO A 7 64.56 -53.52 6.59
N PHE A 8 63.90 -53.28 7.69
CA PHE A 8 62.49 -53.56 7.95
C PHE A 8 61.66 -52.46 7.22
N ILE A 9 60.76 -52.87 6.32
CA ILE A 9 59.79 -51.95 5.70
C ILE A 9 58.56 -51.94 6.60
N LEU A 10 58.28 -50.81 7.22
CA LEU A 10 57.09 -50.55 7.99
C LEU A 10 56.00 -50.09 7.03
N LEU A 11 55.02 -50.96 6.78
CA LEU A 11 53.80 -50.57 6.05
C LEU A 11 52.88 -49.80 7.03
N THR A 12 52.81 -48.47 6.88
CA THR A 12 51.77 -47.66 7.50
C THR A 12 50.50 -47.71 6.66
N ALA A 13 49.51 -48.40 7.14
CA ALA A 13 48.16 -48.39 6.59
C ALA A 13 47.52 -47.01 6.85
N LEU A 14 47.34 -46.23 5.79
CA LEU A 14 46.61 -44.95 5.82
C LEU A 14 45.11 -45.28 5.75
N SER A 15 44.44 -45.32 6.90
CA SER A 15 42.96 -45.42 6.96
C SER A 15 42.37 -44.07 6.56
N LEU A 16 41.83 -43.98 5.34
CA LEU A 16 40.95 -42.90 4.93
C LEU A 16 39.63 -43.02 5.65
N THR A 17 39.42 -42.21 6.68
CA THR A 17 38.11 -41.99 7.24
C THR A 17 37.35 -41.01 6.30
N LEU A 18 36.45 -41.55 5.48
CA LEU A 18 35.42 -40.75 4.78
C LEU A 18 34.47 -40.25 5.87
N SER A 19 34.63 -39.00 6.27
CA SER A 19 33.60 -38.25 6.99
C SER A 19 32.45 -37.93 6.02
N LEU A 20 31.38 -38.71 6.10
CA LEU A 20 30.09 -38.38 5.52
C LEU A 20 29.60 -37.09 6.21
N TYR A 21 29.77 -35.96 5.54
CA TYR A 21 28.98 -34.76 5.85
C TYR A 21 27.54 -35.05 5.46
N SER A 22 26.75 -35.54 6.41
CA SER A 22 25.29 -35.45 6.37
C SER A 22 24.96 -33.97 6.49
N SER A 23 24.68 -33.30 5.37
CA SER A 23 24.00 -32.04 5.34
C SER A 23 22.63 -32.29 5.94
N ALA A 24 22.44 -31.97 7.22
CA ALA A 24 21.13 -31.78 7.79
C ALA A 24 20.47 -30.67 6.98
N MET A 25 19.59 -31.04 6.05
CA MET A 25 18.56 -30.15 5.57
C MET A 25 17.80 -29.73 6.81
N ALA A 26 17.95 -28.46 7.23
CA ALA A 26 17.06 -27.89 8.20
C ALA A 26 15.65 -28.07 7.64
N ASP A 27 14.83 -28.83 8.33
CA ASP A 27 13.40 -28.91 8.07
C ASP A 27 12.89 -27.46 7.99
N GLN A 28 12.48 -27.06 6.80
CA GLN A 28 11.70 -25.83 6.64
C GLN A 28 10.46 -26.04 7.51
N PRO A 29 10.13 -25.11 8.44
CA PRO A 29 8.89 -25.22 9.16
C PRO A 29 7.77 -25.33 8.12
N ALA A 30 6.97 -26.38 8.23
CA ALA A 30 5.79 -26.53 7.41
C ALA A 30 4.96 -25.25 7.50
N PRO A 31 4.32 -24.80 6.37
CA PRO A 31 3.41 -23.67 6.41
C PRO A 31 2.46 -23.87 7.59
N GLN A 32 2.40 -22.92 8.50
CA GLN A 32 1.42 -22.97 9.58
C GLN A 32 0.05 -23.06 8.92
N GLU A 33 -0.60 -24.21 9.05
CA GLU A 33 -2.01 -24.32 8.69
C GLU A 33 -2.74 -23.19 9.42
N LYS A 34 -3.44 -22.33 8.65
CA LYS A 34 -4.28 -21.27 9.21
C LYS A 34 -5.22 -21.91 10.23
N SER A 35 -4.94 -21.68 11.51
CA SER A 35 -5.70 -22.21 12.64
C SER A 35 -7.15 -21.74 12.52
N ALA A 36 -8.07 -22.71 12.55
CA ALA A 36 -9.52 -22.58 12.61
C ALA A 36 -10.15 -21.73 11.50
N ALA A 37 -11.13 -22.31 10.79
CA ALA A 37 -11.98 -21.60 9.83
C ALA A 37 -12.38 -20.24 10.40
N SER A 38 -12.10 -19.16 9.67
CA SER A 38 -12.51 -17.82 10.08
C SER A 38 -14.02 -17.82 10.32
N ASN A 39 -14.51 -17.19 11.37
CA ASN A 39 -15.96 -17.06 11.66
C ASN A 39 -16.66 -16.10 10.68
N VAL A 40 -16.02 -15.81 9.54
CA VAL A 40 -16.54 -14.90 8.50
C VAL A 40 -17.45 -15.68 7.56
N SER A 41 -18.64 -15.19 7.33
CA SER A 41 -19.59 -15.80 6.39
C SER A 41 -19.09 -15.70 4.95
N ASN A 42 -19.34 -16.72 4.14
CA ASN A 42 -19.04 -16.72 2.70
C ASN A 42 -20.13 -15.96 1.95
N PRO A 43 -19.80 -14.86 1.27
CA PRO A 43 -20.74 -14.21 0.36
C PRO A 43 -20.79 -14.96 -0.96
N VAL A 44 -21.84 -14.75 -1.75
CA VAL A 44 -21.96 -15.27 -3.11
C VAL A 44 -21.33 -14.26 -4.07
N VAL A 45 -20.39 -14.72 -4.90
CA VAL A 45 -19.72 -13.92 -5.92
C VAL A 45 -20.36 -14.16 -7.28
N SER A 46 -20.62 -13.08 -8.02
CA SER A 46 -21.11 -13.10 -9.39
C SER A 46 -20.25 -12.22 -10.29
N GLY A 47 -20.14 -12.60 -11.57
CA GLY A 47 -19.31 -11.91 -12.55
C GLY A 47 -18.49 -12.90 -13.41
N PRO A 48 -17.43 -12.42 -14.11
CA PRO A 48 -17.08 -11.02 -14.24
C PRO A 48 -18.21 -10.20 -14.88
N VAL A 49 -18.39 -8.96 -14.45
CA VAL A 49 -19.42 -8.07 -14.98
C VAL A 49 -19.03 -7.62 -16.38
N PRO A 50 -19.84 -7.86 -17.43
CA PRO A 50 -19.52 -7.41 -18.78
C PRO A 50 -19.25 -5.90 -18.84
N SER A 51 -18.34 -5.48 -19.72
CA SER A 51 -17.89 -4.11 -19.84
C SER A 51 -18.03 -3.57 -21.26
N SER A 52 -18.55 -2.36 -21.40
CA SER A 52 -18.35 -1.54 -22.59
C SER A 52 -16.89 -1.03 -22.65
N PRO A 53 -16.43 -0.49 -23.79
CA PRO A 53 -15.14 0.17 -23.87
C PRO A 53 -15.00 1.29 -22.85
N LEU A 54 -13.77 1.52 -22.35
CA LEU A 54 -13.49 2.60 -21.40
C LEU A 54 -13.82 3.97 -22.01
N GLY A 55 -14.51 4.82 -21.24
CA GLY A 55 -14.95 6.15 -21.69
C GLY A 55 -16.30 6.11 -22.43
N ASP A 56 -16.98 4.97 -22.52
CA ASP A 56 -18.35 4.89 -23.04
C ASP A 56 -19.29 5.81 -22.26
N PRO A 57 -20.10 6.66 -22.92
CA PRO A 57 -20.99 7.62 -22.23
C PRO A 57 -22.04 6.99 -21.31
N SER A 58 -22.36 5.71 -21.48
CA SER A 58 -23.27 4.99 -20.58
C SER A 58 -22.60 4.64 -19.24
N HIS A 59 -21.29 4.81 -19.12
CA HIS A 59 -20.48 4.36 -17.98
C HIS A 59 -20.64 2.86 -17.67
N ASN A 60 -20.98 2.03 -18.68
CA ASN A 60 -21.11 0.58 -18.46
C ASN A 60 -19.73 -0.12 -18.51
N TYR A 61 -18.75 0.42 -17.80
CA TYR A 61 -17.43 -0.16 -17.57
C TYR A 61 -17.03 0.08 -16.10
N PRO A 62 -16.00 -0.57 -15.54
CA PRO A 62 -15.64 -0.39 -14.13
C PRO A 62 -15.20 1.06 -13.84
N GLN A 63 -15.86 1.71 -12.87
CA GLN A 63 -15.35 2.99 -12.34
C GLN A 63 -13.95 2.79 -11.79
N LEU A 64 -13.02 3.67 -12.12
CA LEU A 64 -11.57 3.56 -11.83
C LEU A 64 -10.87 2.41 -12.57
N ALA A 65 -11.42 1.90 -13.66
CA ALA A 65 -10.66 0.99 -14.51
C ALA A 65 -9.28 1.58 -14.83
N THR A 66 -8.23 0.75 -14.74
CA THR A 66 -6.87 1.25 -14.94
C THR A 66 -6.64 1.74 -16.38
N SER A 67 -5.80 2.76 -16.54
CA SER A 67 -5.31 3.22 -17.84
C SER A 67 -4.00 2.51 -18.26
N ILE A 68 -3.47 1.64 -17.40
CA ILE A 68 -2.27 0.86 -17.69
C ILE A 68 -2.62 -0.26 -18.67
N ASP A 69 -1.81 -0.42 -19.68
CA ASP A 69 -1.88 -1.55 -20.62
C ASP A 69 -1.43 -2.84 -19.89
N LEU A 70 -2.40 -3.50 -19.27
CA LEU A 70 -2.17 -4.69 -18.44
C LEU A 70 -1.65 -5.88 -19.25
N ASP A 71 -2.01 -5.98 -20.53
CA ASP A 71 -1.59 -7.09 -21.40
C ASP A 71 -0.07 -7.16 -21.52
N LYS A 72 0.62 -5.99 -21.52
CA LYS A 72 2.09 -5.91 -21.51
C LYS A 72 2.73 -6.63 -20.33
N TYR A 73 1.99 -6.72 -19.22
CA TYR A 73 2.44 -7.38 -18.00
C TYR A 73 1.87 -8.79 -17.85
N GLY A 74 0.97 -9.22 -18.77
CA GLY A 74 0.23 -10.47 -18.68
C GLY A 74 -0.77 -10.46 -17.53
N TYR A 75 -1.42 -9.33 -17.30
CA TYR A 75 -2.48 -9.12 -16.32
C TYR A 75 -3.81 -8.88 -16.99
N ILE A 76 -4.87 -9.08 -16.21
CA ILE A 76 -6.24 -8.73 -16.58
C ILE A 76 -6.87 -7.91 -15.46
N GLU A 77 -7.85 -7.07 -15.82
CA GLU A 77 -8.73 -6.37 -14.90
C GLU A 77 -10.16 -6.85 -15.10
N GLU A 78 -10.80 -7.30 -14.03
CA GLU A 78 -12.17 -7.79 -14.02
C GLU A 78 -12.92 -7.23 -12.80
N GLU A 79 -14.22 -7.06 -12.92
CA GLU A 79 -15.07 -6.60 -11.82
C GLU A 79 -16.08 -7.68 -11.45
N PHE A 80 -16.23 -7.90 -10.15
CA PHE A 80 -17.16 -8.86 -9.58
C PHE A 80 -18.08 -8.18 -8.57
N PHE A 81 -19.33 -8.67 -8.47
CA PHE A 81 -20.20 -8.34 -7.37
C PHE A 81 -20.19 -9.47 -6.35
N PHE A 82 -20.34 -9.10 -5.09
CA PHE A 82 -20.50 -10.07 -4.02
C PHE A 82 -21.60 -9.62 -3.08
N GLU A 83 -22.41 -10.58 -2.61
CA GLU A 83 -23.58 -10.31 -1.82
C GLU A 83 -23.74 -11.32 -0.69
N GLY A 84 -24.31 -10.87 0.41
CA GLY A 84 -24.51 -11.69 1.60
C GLY A 84 -25.30 -10.94 2.67
N LYS A 85 -25.10 -11.36 3.91
CA LYS A 85 -25.63 -10.70 5.09
C LYS A 85 -24.49 -10.24 5.98
N ALA A 86 -24.50 -8.96 6.34
CA ALA A 86 -23.44 -8.36 7.16
C ALA A 86 -23.91 -8.09 8.59
N THR A 87 -22.93 -8.12 9.49
CA THR A 87 -23.07 -7.74 10.89
C THR A 87 -22.67 -6.27 11.06
N ARG A 88 -23.51 -5.50 11.75
CA ARG A 88 -23.21 -4.14 12.18
C ARG A 88 -22.48 -4.18 13.52
N TYR A 89 -21.23 -3.72 13.54
CA TYR A 89 -20.37 -3.79 14.73
C TYR A 89 -20.30 -2.48 15.51
N SER A 90 -20.17 -2.59 16.85
CA SER A 90 -19.78 -1.47 17.71
C SER A 90 -18.29 -1.15 17.50
N THR A 91 -17.97 0.14 17.39
CA THR A 91 -16.58 0.62 17.24
C THR A 91 -16.27 1.78 18.21
N ALA A 92 -17.08 1.95 19.25
CA ALA A 92 -17.05 3.15 20.08
C ALA A 92 -15.80 3.32 20.93
N GLN A 93 -15.26 2.25 21.55
CA GLN A 93 -14.10 2.33 22.44
C GLN A 93 -12.80 1.99 21.72
N ALA A 94 -11.71 2.69 22.04
CA ALA A 94 -10.37 2.34 21.55
C ALA A 94 -9.95 0.96 22.08
N TYR A 95 -9.34 0.11 21.24
CA TYR A 95 -8.83 -1.23 21.59
C TYR A 95 -9.84 -2.25 22.13
N GLU A 96 -11.09 -1.89 22.39
CA GLU A 96 -12.14 -2.83 22.73
C GLU A 96 -12.52 -3.67 21.51
N ILE A 97 -12.58 -4.99 21.68
CA ILE A 97 -13.02 -5.90 20.62
C ILE A 97 -14.47 -5.55 20.28
N ALA A 98 -14.77 -5.46 18.99
CA ALA A 98 -16.10 -5.08 18.53
C ALA A 98 -17.14 -6.13 18.92
N THR A 99 -18.34 -5.64 19.26
CA THR A 99 -19.51 -6.48 19.53
C THR A 99 -20.57 -6.26 18.47
N PRO A 100 -21.33 -7.29 18.07
CA PRO A 100 -22.49 -7.11 17.19
C PRO A 100 -23.53 -6.17 17.82
N ILE A 101 -23.98 -5.18 17.05
CA ILE A 101 -25.15 -4.34 17.39
C ILE A 101 -26.40 -4.96 16.79
N SER A 102 -26.29 -5.43 15.55
CA SER A 102 -27.36 -6.11 14.81
C SER A 102 -26.72 -6.96 13.70
N THR A 103 -27.43 -8.00 13.28
CA THR A 103 -26.97 -9.00 12.31
C THR A 103 -27.93 -9.12 11.13
N ASP A 104 -27.55 -9.94 10.15
CA ASP A 104 -28.39 -10.34 9.02
C ASP A 104 -28.81 -9.19 8.09
N HIS A 105 -28.01 -8.11 8.01
CA HIS A 105 -28.27 -7.02 7.09
C HIS A 105 -27.86 -7.42 5.66
N PRO A 106 -28.82 -7.56 4.72
CA PRO A 106 -28.48 -7.89 3.35
C PRO A 106 -27.64 -6.77 2.73
N TYR A 107 -26.64 -7.16 1.95
CA TYR A 107 -25.83 -6.23 1.20
C TYR A 107 -25.43 -6.83 -0.15
N LYS A 108 -25.11 -5.94 -1.10
CA LYS A 108 -24.45 -6.24 -2.35
C LYS A 108 -23.43 -5.17 -2.65
N SER A 109 -22.17 -5.57 -2.86
CA SER A 109 -21.08 -4.66 -3.17
C SER A 109 -20.23 -5.17 -4.33
N ARG A 110 -19.11 -4.48 -4.62
CA ARG A 110 -18.20 -4.82 -5.72
C ARG A 110 -16.76 -5.04 -5.28
N MET A 111 -16.05 -5.85 -6.05
CA MET A 111 -14.61 -5.99 -6.06
C MET A 111 -14.06 -5.68 -7.45
N LEU A 112 -13.06 -4.81 -7.56
CA LEU A 112 -12.27 -4.56 -8.76
C LEU A 112 -10.98 -5.36 -8.65
N VAL A 113 -10.77 -6.33 -9.53
CA VAL A 113 -9.68 -7.31 -9.43
C VAL A 113 -8.71 -7.12 -10.58
N ARG A 114 -7.43 -6.94 -10.25
CA ARG A 114 -6.31 -6.87 -11.19
C ARG A 114 -5.35 -8.00 -10.83
N ARG A 115 -5.16 -8.94 -11.73
CA ARG A 115 -4.42 -10.18 -11.42
C ARG A 115 -3.64 -10.71 -12.61
N PRO A 116 -2.58 -11.51 -12.37
CA PRO A 116 -1.97 -12.29 -13.45
C PRO A 116 -3.00 -13.12 -14.22
N ALA A 117 -2.88 -13.14 -15.53
CA ALA A 117 -3.74 -13.96 -16.39
C ALA A 117 -3.43 -15.45 -16.25
N SER A 118 -2.20 -15.81 -15.82
CA SER A 118 -1.77 -17.19 -15.67
C SER A 118 -1.15 -17.46 -14.29
N PRO A 119 -1.30 -18.70 -13.75
CA PRO A 119 -0.75 -19.07 -12.45
C PRO A 119 0.77 -18.94 -12.34
N GLU A 120 1.50 -19.12 -13.44
CA GLU A 120 2.97 -19.09 -13.46
C GLU A 120 3.52 -17.68 -13.16
N LYS A 121 2.72 -16.65 -13.38
CA LYS A 121 3.07 -15.26 -13.06
C LYS A 121 2.61 -14.83 -11.67
N PHE A 122 1.74 -15.59 -11.03
CA PHE A 122 1.20 -15.24 -9.72
C PHE A 122 2.17 -15.65 -8.61
N ASN A 123 2.51 -14.70 -7.76
CA ASN A 123 3.45 -14.91 -6.65
C ASN A 123 2.79 -15.44 -5.36
N GLY A 124 1.51 -15.83 -5.40
CA GLY A 124 0.75 -16.30 -4.23
C GLY A 124 0.16 -15.19 -3.34
N LYS A 125 0.47 -13.92 -3.60
CA LYS A 125 0.15 -12.83 -2.69
C LYS A 125 -0.99 -11.97 -3.21
N VAL A 126 -1.95 -11.66 -2.33
CA VAL A 126 -3.11 -10.82 -2.63
C VAL A 126 -3.07 -9.57 -1.77
N ILE A 127 -3.18 -8.41 -2.41
CA ILE A 127 -3.42 -7.13 -1.75
C ILE A 127 -4.92 -6.85 -1.80
N LEU A 128 -5.57 -6.84 -0.65
CA LEU A 128 -6.98 -6.45 -0.52
C LEU A 128 -7.04 -5.01 -0.01
N GLU A 129 -7.36 -4.08 -0.91
CA GLU A 129 -7.45 -2.66 -0.58
C GLU A 129 -8.85 -2.28 -0.13
N TRP A 130 -8.95 -1.65 1.03
CA TRP A 130 -10.12 -0.86 1.42
C TRP A 130 -10.09 0.45 0.65
N LEU A 131 -10.92 0.59 -0.38
CA LEU A 131 -10.92 1.77 -1.25
C LEU A 131 -11.25 3.04 -0.46
N ASN A 132 -10.45 4.07 -0.66
CA ASN A 132 -10.66 5.38 -0.04
C ASN A 132 -11.87 6.09 -0.66
N VAL A 133 -12.67 6.79 0.16
CA VAL A 133 -13.88 7.50 -0.31
C VAL A 133 -13.92 8.97 0.07
N THR A 134 -12.80 9.57 0.45
CA THR A 134 -12.71 10.99 0.89
C THR A 134 -13.27 11.95 -0.15
N SER A 135 -13.08 11.67 -1.43
CA SER A 135 -13.52 12.55 -2.53
C SER A 135 -14.94 12.29 -3.00
N GLY A 136 -15.72 11.46 -2.29
CA GLY A 136 -17.11 11.14 -2.66
C GLY A 136 -17.23 10.02 -3.70
N TYR A 137 -16.15 9.34 -4.05
CA TYR A 137 -16.09 8.17 -4.93
C TYR A 137 -15.03 7.21 -4.42
N ASN A 138 -15.03 5.99 -4.92
CA ASN A 138 -13.96 5.03 -4.61
C ASN A 138 -12.63 5.51 -5.19
N LEU A 139 -11.51 5.21 -4.51
CA LEU A 139 -10.17 5.56 -4.94
C LEU A 139 -9.20 4.45 -4.54
N ASP A 140 -8.47 3.91 -5.51
CA ASP A 140 -7.51 2.83 -5.37
C ASP A 140 -6.10 3.36 -5.05
N ALA A 141 -5.97 4.02 -3.89
CA ALA A 141 -4.76 4.73 -3.49
C ALA A 141 -3.52 3.82 -3.38
N MET A 142 -3.70 2.57 -2.94
CA MET A 142 -2.61 1.60 -2.83
C MET A 142 -2.18 1.08 -4.20
N TRP A 143 -3.15 0.80 -5.09
CA TRP A 143 -2.83 0.49 -6.48
C TRP A 143 -2.04 1.64 -7.13
N MET A 144 -2.56 2.85 -7.05
CA MET A 144 -1.92 4.04 -7.62
C MET A 144 -0.47 4.23 -7.12
N SER A 145 -0.22 3.91 -5.85
CA SER A 145 1.11 4.08 -5.26
C SER A 145 2.10 2.99 -5.65
N SER A 146 1.64 1.78 -6.01
CA SER A 146 2.49 0.59 -6.12
C SER A 146 2.18 -0.31 -7.32
N TYR A 147 1.37 0.12 -8.31
CA TYR A 147 0.99 -0.73 -9.44
C TYR A 147 2.19 -1.30 -10.20
N ASP A 148 3.22 -0.51 -10.43
CA ASP A 148 4.46 -0.96 -11.07
C ASP A 148 5.11 -2.14 -10.35
N HIS A 149 5.13 -2.07 -9.01
CA HIS A 149 5.63 -3.13 -8.15
C HIS A 149 4.74 -4.36 -8.23
N PHE A 150 3.42 -4.20 -8.08
CA PHE A 150 2.48 -5.32 -8.13
C PHE A 150 2.54 -6.06 -9.46
N LEU A 151 2.58 -5.32 -10.59
CA LEU A 151 2.68 -5.89 -11.92
C LEU A 151 4.00 -6.62 -12.17
N ARG A 152 5.10 -6.07 -11.67
CA ARG A 152 6.44 -6.63 -11.83
C ARG A 152 6.62 -7.91 -11.02
N GLU A 153 6.13 -7.91 -9.78
CA GLU A 153 6.35 -8.99 -8.82
C GLU A 153 5.24 -10.06 -8.83
N GLY A 154 4.17 -9.88 -9.62
CA GLY A 154 3.13 -10.90 -9.78
C GLY A 154 2.07 -10.93 -8.68
N TYR A 155 1.79 -9.84 -8.00
CA TYR A 155 0.72 -9.74 -7.00
C TYR A 155 -0.67 -9.76 -7.66
N ALA A 156 -1.67 -10.32 -7.00
CA ALA A 156 -3.06 -9.99 -7.30
C ALA A 156 -3.51 -8.82 -6.41
N TYR A 157 -4.28 -7.92 -7.00
CA TYR A 157 -4.87 -6.77 -6.33
C TYR A 157 -6.40 -6.85 -6.37
N VAL A 158 -7.04 -6.55 -5.24
CA VAL A 158 -8.50 -6.52 -5.09
C VAL A 158 -8.90 -5.23 -4.37
N GLY A 159 -9.56 -4.32 -5.07
CA GLY A 159 -10.11 -3.10 -4.50
C GLY A 159 -11.58 -3.30 -4.09
N VAL A 160 -11.91 -3.08 -2.81
CA VAL A 160 -13.24 -3.35 -2.23
C VAL A 160 -14.00 -2.08 -1.96
N SER A 161 -15.21 -1.95 -2.50
CA SER A 161 -16.15 -0.85 -2.24
C SER A 161 -16.97 -1.15 -0.99
N ALA A 162 -16.37 -1.03 0.21
CA ALA A 162 -17.01 -1.42 1.46
C ALA A 162 -17.92 -0.33 2.05
N GLN A 163 -17.65 0.95 1.76
CA GLN A 163 -18.26 2.09 2.42
C GLN A 163 -19.44 2.67 1.65
N ARG A 164 -20.40 3.20 2.41
CA ARG A 164 -21.62 3.81 1.89
C ARG A 164 -21.35 4.95 0.90
N VAL A 165 -20.42 5.83 1.19
CA VAL A 165 -20.09 6.97 0.31
C VAL A 165 -19.65 6.49 -1.07
N GLY A 166 -18.77 5.50 -1.16
CA GLY A 166 -18.30 4.97 -2.45
C GLY A 166 -19.41 4.34 -3.30
N VAL A 167 -20.48 3.83 -2.67
CA VAL A 167 -21.60 3.17 -3.37
C VAL A 167 -22.77 4.13 -3.60
N HIS A 168 -23.17 4.90 -2.59
CA HIS A 168 -24.43 5.64 -2.52
C HIS A 168 -24.32 7.16 -2.65
N GLN A 169 -23.12 7.74 -2.82
CA GLN A 169 -22.99 9.18 -3.05
C GLN A 169 -23.71 9.58 -4.34
N GLY A 170 -24.67 10.49 -4.23
CA GLY A 170 -25.52 10.93 -5.34
C GLY A 170 -26.89 10.23 -5.41
N ASP A 171 -27.22 9.31 -4.51
CA ASP A 171 -28.55 8.72 -4.41
C ASP A 171 -29.59 9.78 -4.00
N LYS A 172 -29.19 10.86 -3.32
CA LYS A 172 -30.06 11.95 -2.92
C LYS A 172 -29.97 13.13 -3.86
N ALA A 173 -31.10 13.78 -4.12
CA ALA A 173 -31.13 14.97 -4.95
C ALA A 173 -30.21 16.08 -4.43
N GLY A 174 -29.39 16.64 -5.32
CA GLY A 174 -28.42 17.69 -5.02
C GLY A 174 -27.06 17.20 -4.54
N GLU A 175 -26.84 15.91 -4.35
CA GLU A 175 -25.52 15.34 -4.09
C GLU A 175 -24.74 15.16 -5.41
N PRO A 176 -23.38 15.22 -5.38
CA PRO A 176 -22.57 14.86 -6.54
C PRO A 176 -22.80 13.41 -6.97
N THR A 177 -22.96 13.16 -8.26
CA THR A 177 -23.23 11.82 -8.84
C THR A 177 -21.93 11.00 -8.99
N SER A 178 -21.13 10.90 -7.95
CA SER A 178 -19.80 10.29 -7.98
C SER A 178 -19.71 8.89 -7.37
N GLY A 179 -20.67 8.50 -6.54
CA GLY A 179 -20.78 7.13 -6.04
C GLY A 179 -21.25 6.18 -7.14
N LEU A 180 -20.93 4.90 -7.00
CA LEU A 180 -21.13 3.89 -8.04
C LEU A 180 -22.53 3.91 -8.63
N ARG A 181 -23.58 3.88 -7.80
CA ARG A 181 -24.98 3.79 -8.22
C ARG A 181 -25.43 5.00 -9.04
N ALA A 182 -25.02 6.19 -8.62
CA ALA A 182 -25.37 7.44 -9.32
C ALA A 182 -24.51 7.66 -10.58
N TRP A 183 -23.24 7.21 -10.54
CA TRP A 183 -22.31 7.32 -11.68
C TRP A 183 -22.70 6.41 -12.84
N SER A 184 -23.12 5.18 -12.57
CA SER A 184 -23.62 4.23 -13.58
C SER A 184 -24.79 3.41 -13.04
N PRO A 185 -26.03 3.93 -13.12
CA PRO A 185 -27.22 3.18 -12.66
C PRO A 185 -27.42 1.86 -13.40
N VAL A 186 -27.04 1.79 -14.69
CA VAL A 186 -27.15 0.57 -15.51
C VAL A 186 -26.23 -0.53 -15.00
N ARG A 187 -25.04 -0.19 -14.50
CA ARG A 187 -24.05 -1.16 -14.01
C ARG A 187 -24.23 -1.44 -12.51
N TYR A 188 -24.41 -0.40 -11.72
CA TYR A 188 -24.33 -0.47 -10.27
C TYR A 188 -25.65 -0.25 -9.53
N GLY A 189 -26.77 -0.09 -10.24
CA GLY A 189 -28.07 0.21 -9.63
C GLY A 189 -28.56 -0.82 -8.62
N THR A 190 -28.06 -2.07 -8.69
CA THR A 190 -28.39 -3.15 -7.76
C THR A 190 -27.51 -3.21 -6.52
N LEU A 191 -26.43 -2.42 -6.44
CA LEU A 191 -25.56 -2.41 -5.28
C LEU A 191 -26.25 -1.74 -4.09
N ASP A 192 -26.05 -2.28 -2.90
CA ASP A 192 -26.54 -1.69 -1.65
C ASP A 192 -25.66 -2.17 -0.48
N VAL A 193 -25.16 -1.24 0.30
CA VAL A 193 -24.39 -1.52 1.53
C VAL A 193 -25.06 -0.90 2.76
N THR A 194 -26.38 -0.68 2.68
CA THR A 194 -27.17 0.05 3.68
C THR A 194 -28.41 -0.71 4.16
N ASP A 195 -28.63 -1.95 3.74
CA ASP A 195 -29.87 -2.71 3.99
C ASP A 195 -31.12 -1.89 3.58
N GLY A 196 -31.16 -1.45 2.32
CA GLY A 196 -32.29 -0.66 1.80
C GLY A 196 -32.41 0.72 2.45
N GLY A 197 -31.32 1.31 2.92
CA GLY A 197 -31.28 2.62 3.59
C GLY A 197 -31.57 2.58 5.09
N LYS A 198 -31.76 1.41 5.70
CA LYS A 198 -31.95 1.28 7.16
C LYS A 198 -30.68 1.62 7.96
N ILE A 199 -29.52 1.34 7.40
CA ILE A 199 -28.22 1.61 8.02
C ILE A 199 -27.60 2.85 7.35
N VAL A 200 -27.47 3.91 8.11
CA VAL A 200 -27.00 5.23 7.63
C VAL A 200 -25.55 5.54 7.99
N ASP A 201 -24.86 4.58 8.61
CA ASP A 201 -23.43 4.67 8.95
C ASP A 201 -22.63 3.55 8.28
N ASP A 202 -21.29 3.61 8.37
CA ASP A 202 -20.38 2.64 7.73
C ASP A 202 -20.02 1.44 8.63
N ARG A 203 -20.83 1.10 9.65
CA ARG A 203 -20.49 0.01 10.57
C ARG A 203 -20.72 -1.39 9.99
N LEU A 204 -21.48 -1.52 8.88
CA LEU A 204 -21.53 -2.74 8.08
C LEU A 204 -20.25 -2.97 7.28
N ALA A 205 -19.53 -1.90 6.92
CA ALA A 205 -18.35 -1.96 6.06
C ALA A 205 -17.25 -2.88 6.61
N PHE A 206 -17.15 -3.03 7.93
CA PHE A 206 -16.17 -3.91 8.57
C PHE A 206 -16.42 -5.38 8.24
N ASP A 207 -17.67 -5.82 8.30
CA ASP A 207 -18.03 -7.20 7.96
C ASP A 207 -18.03 -7.41 6.44
N ILE A 208 -18.51 -6.45 5.66
CA ILE A 208 -18.45 -6.48 4.18
C ILE A 208 -17.00 -6.65 3.71
N TYR A 209 -16.05 -5.95 4.34
CA TYR A 209 -14.61 -6.08 4.02
C TYR A 209 -14.04 -7.45 4.41
N SER A 210 -14.45 -7.99 5.57
CA SER A 210 -14.11 -9.36 5.98
C SER A 210 -14.64 -10.39 4.98
N GLN A 211 -15.90 -10.23 4.55
CA GLN A 211 -16.53 -11.13 3.59
C GLN A 211 -15.93 -11.02 2.20
N ALA A 212 -15.43 -9.84 1.80
CA ALA A 212 -14.64 -9.71 0.56
C ALA A 212 -13.34 -10.54 0.61
N ALA A 213 -12.62 -10.53 1.75
CA ALA A 213 -11.47 -11.39 1.95
C ALA A 213 -11.85 -12.88 1.91
N GLN A 214 -12.97 -13.24 2.54
CA GLN A 214 -13.49 -14.60 2.54
C GLN A 214 -13.87 -15.06 1.13
N ALA A 215 -14.46 -14.17 0.31
CA ALA A 215 -14.80 -14.44 -1.09
C ALA A 215 -13.57 -14.73 -1.96
N VAL A 216 -12.43 -14.15 -1.63
CA VAL A 216 -11.16 -14.39 -2.34
C VAL A 216 -10.50 -15.69 -1.88
N LEU A 217 -10.56 -16.02 -0.59
CA LEU A 217 -9.96 -17.22 -0.02
C LEU A 217 -10.80 -18.49 -0.26
N HIS A 218 -12.13 -18.36 -0.10
CA HIS A 218 -13.08 -19.46 -0.12
C HIS A 218 -14.31 -19.10 -0.97
N PRO A 219 -14.16 -18.90 -2.29
CA PRO A 219 -15.21 -18.37 -3.15
C PRO A 219 -16.44 -19.29 -3.20
N VAL A 220 -17.63 -18.67 -3.12
CA VAL A 220 -18.91 -19.29 -3.42
C VAL A 220 -19.49 -18.60 -4.64
N GLY A 221 -19.89 -19.37 -5.64
CA GLY A 221 -20.24 -18.86 -6.97
C GLY A 221 -19.01 -18.76 -7.87
N VAL A 222 -18.68 -17.57 -8.36
CA VAL A 222 -17.52 -17.36 -9.22
C VAL A 222 -16.27 -17.08 -8.37
N ASN A 223 -15.14 -17.70 -8.74
CA ASN A 223 -13.86 -17.38 -8.10
C ASN A 223 -13.28 -16.09 -8.72
N PRO A 224 -13.14 -14.97 -7.97
CA PRO A 224 -12.64 -13.73 -8.52
C PRO A 224 -11.15 -13.78 -8.90
N LEU A 225 -10.39 -14.75 -8.37
CA LEU A 225 -9.01 -14.98 -8.75
C LEU A 225 -8.87 -16.02 -9.90
N GLY A 226 -9.99 -16.56 -10.42
CA GLY A 226 -9.95 -17.63 -11.43
C GLY A 226 -9.29 -18.90 -10.88
N ASN A 227 -8.20 -19.32 -11.50
CA ASN A 227 -7.43 -20.51 -11.09
C ASN A 227 -6.20 -20.18 -10.20
N LEU A 228 -5.99 -18.91 -9.83
CA LEU A 228 -4.91 -18.52 -8.92
C LEU A 228 -5.24 -18.98 -7.50
N LYS A 229 -4.20 -19.42 -6.78
CA LYS A 229 -4.33 -19.89 -5.39
C LYS A 229 -3.63 -18.90 -4.45
N PRO A 230 -4.37 -18.12 -3.66
CA PRO A 230 -3.77 -17.19 -2.71
C PRO A 230 -3.08 -17.96 -1.56
N GLU A 231 -1.85 -17.56 -1.24
CA GLU A 231 -1.06 -18.08 -0.13
C GLU A 231 -1.00 -17.07 1.02
N LEU A 232 -1.02 -15.77 0.69
CA LEU A 232 -0.89 -14.69 1.65
C LEU A 232 -1.83 -13.54 1.27
N MET A 233 -2.58 -13.04 2.26
CA MET A 233 -3.50 -11.92 2.08
C MET A 233 -3.12 -10.74 2.97
N ILE A 234 -2.81 -9.61 2.34
CA ILE A 234 -2.47 -8.35 3.01
C ILE A 234 -3.64 -7.38 2.88
N ALA A 235 -4.17 -6.94 4.03
CA ALA A 235 -5.09 -5.81 4.08
C ALA A 235 -4.33 -4.51 3.83
N ALA A 236 -4.83 -3.66 2.93
CA ALA A 236 -4.19 -2.41 2.58
C ALA A 236 -5.19 -1.24 2.53
N GLY A 237 -4.73 -0.04 2.88
CA GLY A 237 -5.55 1.16 2.82
C GLY A 237 -4.75 2.41 3.13
N ALA A 238 -5.24 3.54 2.61
CA ALA A 238 -4.55 4.82 2.70
C ALA A 238 -5.48 5.94 3.21
N SER A 239 -4.95 6.83 4.05
CA SER A 239 -5.66 8.02 4.51
C SER A 239 -6.97 7.66 5.24
N GLN A 240 -8.10 8.16 4.79
CA GLN A 240 -9.40 7.84 5.38
C GLN A 240 -9.62 6.31 5.51
N SER A 241 -9.26 5.52 4.50
CA SER A 241 -9.37 4.05 4.58
C SER A 241 -8.31 3.43 5.50
N GLU A 242 -7.14 4.06 5.69
CA GLU A 242 -6.20 3.66 6.75
C GLU A 242 -6.85 3.77 8.13
N SER A 243 -7.62 4.84 8.39
CA SER A 243 -8.33 4.98 9.67
C SER A 243 -9.37 3.88 9.93
N TYR A 244 -9.99 3.37 8.87
CA TYR A 244 -10.87 2.21 8.95
C TYR A 244 -10.10 0.92 9.20
N LEU A 245 -8.94 0.75 8.55
CA LEU A 245 -8.06 -0.40 8.80
C LEU A 245 -7.47 -0.41 10.20
N VAL A 246 -7.12 0.74 10.78
CA VAL A 246 -6.70 0.81 12.19
C VAL A 246 -7.82 0.32 13.12
N ARG A 247 -9.06 0.77 12.88
CA ARG A 247 -10.22 0.29 13.64
C ARG A 247 -10.48 -1.19 13.40
N TYR A 248 -10.34 -1.65 12.16
CA TYR A 248 -10.48 -3.06 11.79
C TYR A 248 -9.44 -3.90 12.53
N TYR A 249 -8.17 -3.55 12.43
CA TYR A 249 -7.07 -4.23 13.11
C TYR A 249 -7.28 -4.28 14.63
N ASN A 250 -7.62 -3.13 15.22
CA ASN A 250 -7.79 -3.03 16.67
C ASN A 250 -9.00 -3.81 17.22
N LYS A 251 -10.08 -3.97 16.44
CA LYS A 251 -11.38 -4.37 16.97
C LYS A 251 -12.03 -5.56 16.28
N ILE A 252 -11.81 -5.72 14.98
CA ILE A 252 -12.45 -6.75 14.15
C ILE A 252 -11.51 -7.90 13.85
N HIS A 253 -10.25 -7.60 13.56
CA HIS A 253 -9.24 -8.64 13.27
C HIS A 253 -9.17 -9.72 14.35
N PRO A 254 -9.24 -9.42 15.67
CA PRO A 254 -9.26 -10.46 16.70
C PRO A 254 -10.46 -11.43 16.61
N LEU A 255 -11.56 -11.03 15.94
CA LEU A 255 -12.73 -11.88 15.72
C LEU A 255 -12.60 -12.74 14.47
N THR A 256 -11.89 -12.25 13.44
CA THR A 256 -11.87 -12.85 12.10
C THR A 256 -10.57 -13.57 11.78
N ASN A 257 -9.44 -13.01 12.21
CA ASN A 257 -8.08 -13.45 11.92
C ASN A 257 -7.84 -13.82 10.43
N ILE A 258 -8.50 -13.06 9.51
CA ILE A 258 -8.56 -13.42 8.09
C ILE A 258 -7.37 -12.88 7.28
N PHE A 259 -6.67 -11.85 7.79
CA PHE A 259 -5.52 -11.25 7.12
C PHE A 259 -4.20 -11.70 7.75
N ASP A 260 -3.20 -11.95 6.92
CA ASP A 260 -1.85 -12.32 7.35
C ASP A 260 -1.00 -11.12 7.75
N GLY A 261 -1.32 -9.93 7.22
CA GLY A 261 -0.63 -8.69 7.53
C GLY A 261 -1.36 -7.44 7.05
N TYR A 262 -0.84 -6.29 7.45
CA TYR A 262 -1.44 -4.99 7.14
C TYR A 262 -0.41 -4.02 6.59
N MET A 263 -0.74 -3.38 5.46
CA MET A 263 -0.03 -2.23 4.91
C MET A 263 -0.90 -0.99 5.10
N MET A 264 -0.49 -0.11 6.00
CA MET A 264 -1.20 1.13 6.33
C MET A 264 -0.41 2.32 5.79
N TYR A 265 -1.05 3.13 4.95
CA TYR A 265 -0.39 4.22 4.26
C TYR A 265 -1.13 5.54 4.50
N LEU A 266 -0.38 6.65 4.65
CA LEU A 266 -0.92 7.99 4.90
C LEU A 266 -1.75 8.04 6.19
N GLY A 267 -1.08 7.86 7.31
CA GLY A 267 -1.72 7.73 8.63
C GLY A 267 -2.57 8.92 9.06
N THR A 268 -3.53 8.64 9.91
CA THR A 268 -4.57 9.59 10.35
C THR A 268 -4.59 9.80 11.87
N GLY A 269 -3.44 9.69 12.53
CA GLY A 269 -3.29 10.00 13.95
C GLY A 269 -3.87 8.95 14.91
N SER A 270 -3.96 7.70 14.46
CA SER A 270 -4.51 6.61 15.27
C SER A 270 -3.44 5.59 15.65
N LYS A 271 -3.49 5.12 16.91
CA LYS A 271 -2.58 4.09 17.43
C LYS A 271 -3.12 2.69 17.20
N LEU A 272 -2.18 1.76 16.99
CA LEU A 272 -2.44 0.34 16.87
C LEU A 272 -2.25 -0.38 18.20
N ARG A 273 -3.06 -1.41 18.46
CA ARG A 273 -2.77 -2.36 19.53
C ARG A 273 -1.53 -3.18 19.18
N THR A 274 -0.78 -3.62 20.19
CA THR A 274 0.50 -4.32 20.00
C THR A 274 0.52 -5.72 20.64
N ASP A 275 -0.65 -6.19 21.06
CA ASP A 275 -0.86 -7.50 21.69
C ASP A 275 -1.36 -8.59 20.72
N LEU A 276 -1.37 -8.30 19.40
CA LEU A 276 -1.62 -9.28 18.34
C LEU A 276 -0.29 -9.69 17.68
N ASP A 277 -0.26 -10.89 17.10
CA ASP A 277 0.93 -11.40 16.39
C ASP A 277 1.01 -10.97 14.93
N THR A 278 -0.08 -10.44 14.38
CA THR A 278 -0.19 -10.04 12.97
C THR A 278 0.65 -8.81 12.66
N LYS A 279 1.45 -8.90 11.61
CA LYS A 279 2.45 -7.89 11.24
C LYS A 279 1.82 -6.69 10.56
N VAL A 280 2.29 -5.51 10.93
CA VAL A 280 1.83 -4.22 10.38
C VAL A 280 3.02 -3.37 9.99
N ILE A 281 3.02 -2.86 8.76
CA ILE A 281 3.89 -1.74 8.37
C ILE A 281 3.02 -0.52 8.12
N LYS A 282 3.39 0.60 8.75
CA LYS A 282 2.78 1.90 8.58
C LYS A 282 3.75 2.83 7.88
N VAL A 283 3.34 3.47 6.76
CA VAL A 283 4.17 4.43 6.02
C VAL A 283 3.48 5.79 6.05
N ASN A 284 4.13 6.77 6.67
CA ASN A 284 3.65 8.13 6.83
C ASN A 284 4.49 9.12 6.03
N THR A 285 3.89 10.23 5.63
CA THR A 285 4.55 11.36 5.01
C THR A 285 4.83 12.47 6.02
N GLU A 286 5.66 13.45 5.65
CA GLU A 286 5.84 14.65 6.47
C GLU A 286 4.51 15.38 6.73
N ASN A 287 3.61 15.38 5.74
CA ASN A 287 2.29 16.00 5.89
C ASN A 287 1.46 15.34 6.99
N ASP A 288 1.43 14.00 7.05
CA ASP A 288 0.64 13.25 8.02
C ASP A 288 1.07 13.56 9.46
N LEU A 289 2.36 13.81 9.66
CA LEU A 289 2.90 14.22 10.95
C LEU A 289 2.37 15.58 11.39
N ILE A 290 2.25 16.53 10.46
CA ILE A 290 1.88 17.91 10.74
C ILE A 290 0.37 18.07 10.85
N THR A 291 -0.37 17.56 9.85
CA THR A 291 -1.81 17.86 9.66
C THR A 291 -2.75 16.79 10.18
N LEU A 292 -2.30 15.53 10.21
CA LEU A 292 -3.19 14.40 10.51
C LEU A 292 -2.90 13.73 11.86
N GLY A 293 -2.05 14.33 12.69
CA GLY A 293 -1.87 13.92 14.09
C GLY A 293 -0.90 12.76 14.30
N GLU A 294 -0.14 12.35 13.30
CA GLU A 294 0.76 11.19 13.40
C GLU A 294 1.91 11.40 14.40
N VAL A 295 2.33 12.64 14.70
CA VAL A 295 3.30 12.90 15.80
C VAL A 295 2.76 12.43 17.14
N ALA A 296 1.49 12.73 17.45
CA ALA A 296 0.86 12.31 18.71
C ALA A 296 0.54 10.80 18.74
N ALA A 297 0.42 10.19 17.57
CA ALA A 297 0.15 8.77 17.41
C ALA A 297 1.42 7.91 17.29
N ARG A 298 2.61 8.49 17.31
CA ARG A 298 3.87 7.75 17.26
C ARG A 298 3.90 6.62 18.29
N GLN A 299 4.35 5.46 17.84
CA GLN A 299 4.58 4.26 18.64
C GLN A 299 5.98 3.73 18.33
N ASP A 300 6.58 3.03 19.29
CA ASP A 300 7.85 2.36 19.08
C ASP A 300 7.68 1.17 18.14
N ASP A 301 8.68 0.91 17.33
CA ASP A 301 8.77 -0.29 16.54
C ASP A 301 8.85 -1.52 17.46
N SER A 302 8.08 -2.56 17.13
CA SER A 302 7.97 -3.78 17.93
C SER A 302 8.22 -5.05 17.09
N ASN A 303 7.93 -6.21 17.62
CA ASN A 303 7.91 -7.48 16.88
C ASN A 303 6.70 -7.63 15.92
N VAL A 304 5.76 -6.69 15.95
CA VAL A 304 4.56 -6.68 15.08
C VAL A 304 4.36 -5.38 14.32
N LEU A 305 4.99 -4.27 14.72
CA LEU A 305 4.81 -2.95 14.12
C LEU A 305 6.14 -2.37 13.63
N ARG A 306 6.14 -1.83 12.40
CA ARG A 306 7.15 -0.91 11.86
C ARG A 306 6.46 0.34 11.34
N THR A 307 7.04 1.50 11.64
CA THR A 307 6.55 2.77 11.09
C THR A 307 7.67 3.49 10.36
N TYR A 308 7.40 3.87 9.13
CA TYR A 308 8.30 4.63 8.25
C TYR A 308 7.77 6.05 8.08
N GLU A 309 8.65 7.03 8.15
CA GLU A 309 8.32 8.45 7.95
C GLU A 309 9.16 8.99 6.80
N VAL A 310 8.52 9.43 5.72
CA VAL A 310 9.19 9.87 4.50
C VAL A 310 9.33 11.39 4.50
N ALA A 311 10.57 11.87 4.59
CA ALA A 311 10.89 13.29 4.66
C ALA A 311 10.58 14.02 3.35
N GLY A 312 10.02 15.22 3.45
CA GLY A 312 9.66 16.08 2.32
C GLY A 312 8.43 15.62 1.54
N ALA A 313 7.83 14.48 1.90
CA ALA A 313 6.69 13.94 1.19
C ALA A 313 5.36 14.59 1.60
N SER A 314 4.44 14.73 0.65
CA SER A 314 3.06 15.16 0.88
C SER A 314 2.11 13.98 1.00
N HIS A 315 0.95 14.21 1.61
CA HIS A 315 -0.13 13.22 1.68
C HIS A 315 -0.62 12.80 0.30
N VAL A 316 -0.83 13.77 -0.59
CA VAL A 316 -1.09 13.52 -2.01
C VAL A 316 0.12 14.02 -2.79
N GLY A 317 0.85 13.09 -3.39
CA GLY A 317 2.09 13.35 -4.13
C GLY A 317 2.11 12.70 -5.49
N GLY A 318 3.24 12.13 -5.87
CA GLY A 318 3.49 11.51 -7.17
C GLY A 318 2.38 10.54 -7.65
N GLY A 319 2.31 10.32 -8.97
CA GLY A 319 1.22 9.54 -9.60
C GLY A 319 -0.03 10.36 -9.92
N SER A 320 0.02 11.69 -9.72
CA SER A 320 -1.10 12.60 -9.99
C SER A 320 -1.63 12.51 -11.42
N ASP A 321 -0.77 12.33 -12.42
CA ASP A 321 -1.17 12.26 -13.83
C ASP A 321 -1.98 10.98 -14.12
N TYR A 322 -1.55 9.84 -13.61
CA TYR A 322 -2.30 8.59 -13.71
C TYR A 322 -3.72 8.76 -13.17
N ARG A 323 -3.83 9.24 -11.94
CA ARG A 323 -5.11 9.49 -11.27
C ARG A 323 -5.95 10.53 -12.02
N THR A 324 -5.36 11.66 -12.38
CA THR A 324 -6.06 12.76 -13.04
C THR A 324 -6.67 12.31 -14.36
N ASN A 325 -5.95 11.55 -15.18
CA ASN A 325 -6.45 11.03 -16.45
C ASN A 325 -7.64 10.10 -16.27
N ILE A 326 -7.63 9.24 -15.26
CA ILE A 326 -8.75 8.35 -14.93
C ILE A 326 -9.97 9.16 -14.47
N LEU A 327 -9.78 10.14 -13.59
CA LEU A 327 -10.87 10.98 -13.08
C LEU A 327 -11.52 11.80 -14.21
N ILE A 328 -10.73 12.35 -15.13
CA ILE A 328 -11.25 13.06 -16.31
C ILE A 328 -12.05 12.13 -17.22
N ARG A 329 -11.53 10.92 -17.51
CA ARG A 329 -12.23 9.92 -18.31
C ARG A 329 -13.57 9.53 -17.70
N ASP A 330 -13.59 9.32 -16.38
CA ASP A 330 -14.77 8.87 -15.65
C ASP A 330 -15.69 10.01 -15.22
N HIS A 331 -15.43 11.24 -15.67
CA HIS A 331 -16.17 12.47 -15.32
C HIS A 331 -16.29 12.66 -13.80
N LEU A 332 -15.28 12.25 -13.03
CA LEU A 332 -15.21 12.41 -11.58
C LEU A 332 -14.52 13.73 -11.21
N PRO A 333 -14.80 14.28 -10.00
CA PRO A 333 -14.17 15.53 -9.56
C PRO A 333 -12.65 15.43 -9.49
N VAL A 334 -11.96 16.37 -10.11
CA VAL A 334 -10.50 16.55 -10.01
C VAL A 334 -10.22 17.70 -9.07
N ALA A 335 -9.25 17.52 -8.16
CA ALA A 335 -8.86 18.59 -7.26
C ALA A 335 -8.16 19.74 -8.03
N ASP A 336 -8.60 20.97 -7.80
CA ASP A 336 -7.96 22.15 -8.34
C ASP A 336 -6.74 22.53 -7.50
N ILE A 337 -5.56 22.30 -8.06
CA ILE A 337 -4.28 22.64 -7.40
C ILE A 337 -3.88 24.11 -7.60
N SER A 338 -4.54 24.85 -8.51
CA SER A 338 -4.23 26.25 -8.80
C SER A 338 -4.61 27.20 -7.66
N VAL A 339 -5.52 26.76 -6.77
CA VAL A 339 -5.94 27.51 -5.58
C VAL A 339 -4.96 27.42 -4.40
N CYS A 340 -3.89 26.65 -4.55
CA CYS A 340 -2.87 26.50 -3.53
C CYS A 340 -1.92 27.71 -3.51
N GLN A 341 -1.51 28.14 -2.32
CA GLN A 341 -0.65 29.32 -2.15
C GLN A 341 0.78 29.10 -2.64
N LYS A 342 1.27 27.87 -2.62
CA LYS A 342 2.59 27.48 -3.10
C LYS A 342 2.46 26.42 -4.20
N PRO A 343 3.49 26.25 -5.06
CA PRO A 343 3.48 25.19 -6.06
C PRO A 343 3.17 23.83 -5.42
N ALA A 344 2.01 23.28 -5.77
CA ALA A 344 1.48 22.07 -5.13
C ALA A 344 2.16 20.80 -5.62
N LEU A 345 2.00 19.75 -4.81
CA LEU A 345 2.49 18.39 -4.97
C LEU A 345 4.01 18.25 -4.80
N SER A 346 4.42 17.87 -3.59
CA SER A 346 5.80 17.42 -3.37
C SER A 346 6.18 16.32 -4.37
N ARG A 347 7.41 16.40 -4.90
CA ARG A 347 7.94 15.42 -5.86
C ARG A 347 8.78 14.31 -5.20
N VAL A 348 8.65 14.11 -3.90
CA VAL A 348 9.24 12.96 -3.21
C VAL A 348 8.36 11.72 -3.46
N PRO A 349 8.86 10.69 -4.17
CA PRO A 349 8.04 9.55 -4.62
C PRO A 349 7.84 8.52 -3.50
N THR A 350 6.93 8.78 -2.57
CA THR A 350 6.65 7.94 -1.40
C THR A 350 6.31 6.49 -1.77
N GLY A 351 5.68 6.27 -2.93
CA GLY A 351 5.34 4.94 -3.44
C GLY A 351 6.55 3.99 -3.52
N TYR A 352 7.76 4.49 -3.73
CA TYR A 352 8.96 3.64 -3.74
C TYR A 352 9.30 3.10 -2.35
N VAL A 353 8.99 3.84 -1.29
CA VAL A 353 9.12 3.34 0.09
C VAL A 353 8.02 2.33 0.39
N VAL A 354 6.80 2.55 -0.12
CA VAL A 354 5.68 1.60 0.01
C VAL A 354 5.99 0.29 -0.70
N ASN A 355 6.62 0.32 -1.90
CA ASN A 355 7.08 -0.88 -2.61
C ASN A 355 8.07 -1.70 -1.77
N ALA A 356 9.09 -1.05 -1.21
CA ALA A 356 10.05 -1.71 -0.34
C ALA A 356 9.38 -2.24 0.95
N ALA A 357 8.40 -1.52 1.49
CA ALA A 357 7.65 -1.95 2.65
C ALA A 357 6.80 -3.21 2.38
N TYR A 358 6.22 -3.37 1.18
CA TYR A 358 5.53 -4.62 0.80
C TYR A 358 6.47 -5.81 0.79
N GLU A 359 7.67 -5.68 0.19
CA GLU A 359 8.67 -6.75 0.21
C GLU A 359 9.09 -7.13 1.64
N HIS A 360 9.27 -6.13 2.48
CA HIS A 360 9.59 -6.38 3.89
C HIS A 360 8.45 -7.03 4.64
N LEU A 361 7.20 -6.62 4.42
CA LEU A 361 6.03 -7.19 5.07
C LEU A 361 5.86 -8.67 4.71
N VAL A 362 5.99 -9.00 3.42
CA VAL A 362 5.91 -10.38 2.93
C VAL A 362 6.98 -11.27 3.59
N ARG A 363 8.23 -10.80 3.62
CA ARG A 363 9.33 -11.54 4.26
C ARG A 363 9.16 -11.65 5.77
N TRP A 364 8.59 -10.63 6.39
CA TRP A 364 8.32 -10.66 7.83
C TRP A 364 7.26 -11.68 8.20
N ILE A 365 6.22 -11.79 7.38
CA ILE A 365 5.15 -12.78 7.58
C ILE A 365 5.64 -14.19 7.26
N GLY A 366 6.27 -14.39 6.09
CA GLY A 366 6.66 -15.71 5.59
C GLY A 366 7.92 -16.27 6.24
N ASP A 367 8.97 -15.44 6.38
CA ASP A 367 10.31 -15.88 6.81
C ASP A 367 10.64 -15.46 8.25
N GLY A 368 9.78 -14.68 8.91
CA GLY A 368 10.07 -14.11 10.23
C GLY A 368 11.15 -13.03 10.23
N ILE A 369 11.60 -12.56 9.04
CA ILE A 369 12.67 -11.57 8.91
C ILE A 369 12.10 -10.18 9.14
N ALA A 370 12.40 -9.61 10.32
CA ALA A 370 11.90 -8.28 10.68
C ALA A 370 12.43 -7.19 9.74
N PRO A 371 11.57 -6.24 9.30
CA PRO A 371 11.97 -5.12 8.49
C PRO A 371 12.99 -4.21 9.18
N PRO A 372 13.81 -3.44 8.43
CA PRO A 372 14.69 -2.44 9.03
C PRO A 372 13.86 -1.40 9.81
N LYS A 373 14.47 -0.80 10.83
CA LYS A 373 13.90 0.35 11.54
C LYS A 373 14.22 1.62 10.76
N GLY A 374 13.20 2.46 10.51
CA GLY A 374 13.38 3.77 9.88
C GLY A 374 13.74 4.85 10.89
N GLU A 375 14.61 5.77 10.49
CA GLU A 375 14.79 7.01 11.24
C GLU A 375 13.48 7.81 11.25
N ARG A 376 13.18 8.51 12.34
CA ARG A 376 12.01 9.38 12.45
C ARG A 376 12.34 10.79 11.97
N ILE A 377 11.38 11.46 11.35
CA ILE A 377 11.49 12.89 11.03
C ILE A 377 11.65 13.67 12.32
N GLN A 378 12.62 14.59 12.34
CA GLN A 378 12.92 15.38 13.54
C GLN A 378 11.86 16.47 13.75
N VAL A 379 11.32 16.53 14.95
CA VAL A 379 10.27 17.47 15.36
C VAL A 379 10.82 18.42 16.40
N GLN A 380 10.77 19.73 16.14
CA GLN A 380 11.21 20.78 17.07
C GLN A 380 10.14 21.09 18.14
N SER A 381 8.86 20.98 17.77
CA SER A 381 7.72 21.19 18.64
C SER A 381 6.59 20.25 18.28
N THR A 382 5.85 19.78 19.28
CA THR A 382 4.68 18.89 19.11
C THR A 382 3.36 19.64 19.25
N SER A 383 3.36 20.94 19.67
CA SER A 383 2.16 21.75 19.83
C SER A 383 2.49 23.25 19.65
N PRO A 384 2.28 23.83 18.46
CA PRO A 384 1.95 23.13 17.20
C PRO A 384 3.10 22.24 16.73
N VAL A 385 2.81 21.28 15.86
CA VAL A 385 3.86 20.43 15.25
C VAL A 385 4.73 21.27 14.34
N VAL A 386 6.05 21.29 14.63
CA VAL A 386 7.05 21.98 13.81
C VAL A 386 8.16 21.00 13.45
N ILE A 387 8.37 20.78 12.17
CA ILE A 387 9.43 19.90 11.64
C ILE A 387 10.78 20.64 11.64
N ALA A 388 11.85 19.99 12.10
CA ALA A 388 13.22 20.50 11.97
C ALA A 388 13.66 20.47 10.50
N ARG A 389 14.30 21.56 10.03
CA ARG A 389 14.66 21.73 8.62
C ARG A 389 16.13 22.12 8.46
N ASP A 390 16.71 21.71 7.32
CA ASP A 390 18.03 22.13 6.89
C ASP A 390 18.03 23.55 6.30
N SER A 391 19.20 24.04 5.86
CA SER A 391 19.36 25.36 5.23
C SER A 391 18.62 25.50 3.88
N ASN A 392 18.18 24.42 3.29
CA ASN A 392 17.39 24.37 2.07
C ASN A 392 15.88 24.33 2.33
N GLY A 393 15.46 24.32 3.62
CA GLY A 393 14.07 24.19 4.02
C GLY A 393 13.53 22.76 3.98
N ASN A 394 14.36 21.75 3.71
CA ASN A 394 13.98 20.35 3.67
C ASN A 394 14.02 19.71 5.07
N ALA A 395 13.13 18.76 5.37
CA ALA A 395 13.03 18.11 6.67
C ALA A 395 14.29 17.34 7.05
N LEU A 396 14.64 17.36 8.33
CA LEU A 396 15.73 16.55 8.91
C LEU A 396 15.18 15.23 9.47
N GLY A 397 16.02 14.19 9.43
CA GLY A 397 15.63 12.84 9.81
C GLY A 397 14.67 12.20 8.80
N GLY A 398 14.05 11.10 9.19
CA GLY A 398 13.16 10.32 8.32
C GLY A 398 13.87 9.58 7.20
N ILE A 399 13.10 8.88 6.38
CA ILE A 399 13.58 8.24 5.16
C ILE A 399 13.77 9.32 4.10
N ARG A 400 15.00 9.52 3.66
CA ARG A 400 15.37 10.58 2.73
C ARG A 400 15.69 10.00 1.36
N LEU A 401 14.69 9.96 0.49
CA LEU A 401 14.88 9.55 -0.91
C LEU A 401 15.83 10.51 -1.66
N PRO A 402 16.43 10.09 -2.79
CA PRO A 402 17.39 10.93 -3.53
C PRO A 402 16.86 12.32 -3.88
N GLN A 403 15.58 12.48 -4.20
CA GLN A 403 14.94 13.78 -4.47
C GLN A 403 14.94 14.73 -3.26
N HIS A 404 15.13 14.19 -2.06
CA HIS A 404 15.25 14.95 -0.83
C HIS A 404 16.71 15.08 -0.37
N ALA A 405 17.53 14.02 -0.48
CA ALA A 405 18.92 14.00 -0.05
C ALA A 405 19.87 14.79 -0.98
N VAL A 406 19.54 14.85 -2.29
CA VAL A 406 20.27 15.60 -3.33
C VAL A 406 19.27 16.58 -3.98
N PRO A 407 18.88 17.65 -3.25
CA PRO A 407 17.70 18.41 -3.60
C PRO A 407 17.93 19.38 -4.77
N THR A 408 16.96 19.43 -5.67
CA THR A 408 16.84 20.47 -6.71
C THR A 408 15.73 21.47 -6.42
N ALA A 409 15.05 21.26 -5.29
CA ALA A 409 13.94 22.05 -4.82
C ALA A 409 13.82 21.94 -3.30
N THR A 410 13.08 22.84 -2.69
CA THR A 410 12.49 22.62 -1.37
C THR A 410 11.24 21.78 -1.57
N ASN A 411 11.21 20.57 -0.99
CA ASN A 411 10.03 19.72 -0.92
C ASN A 411 9.54 19.65 0.53
N THR A 412 8.28 19.97 0.76
CA THR A 412 7.68 19.88 2.11
C THR A 412 6.32 19.23 2.08
N GLY A 413 5.91 18.65 3.21
CA GLY A 413 4.54 18.17 3.40
C GLY A 413 3.50 19.30 3.54
N MET A 414 3.92 20.54 3.63
CA MET A 414 3.07 21.69 3.93
C MET A 414 2.63 22.45 2.69
N ASN A 415 1.35 22.82 2.63
CA ASN A 415 0.80 23.83 1.73
C ASN A 415 -0.45 24.44 2.37
N SER A 416 -0.99 25.49 1.77
CA SER A 416 -2.21 26.17 2.20
C SER A 416 -2.99 26.68 0.98
N GLY A 417 -4.23 27.10 1.18
CA GLY A 417 -5.13 27.52 0.12
C GLY A 417 -6.50 26.89 0.26
N GLY A 418 -7.27 26.87 -0.81
CA GLY A 418 -8.61 26.26 -0.86
C GLY A 418 -8.58 24.74 -0.98
N GLY A 419 -9.73 24.09 -0.77
CA GLY A 419 -9.91 22.65 -0.99
C GLY A 419 -8.92 21.76 -0.23
N PHE A 420 -8.25 20.88 -0.95
CA PHE A 420 -7.30 19.91 -0.42
C PHE A 420 -5.83 20.38 -0.40
N CYS A 421 -5.55 21.69 -0.61
CA CYS A 421 -4.18 22.20 -0.66
C CYS A 421 -3.34 21.80 0.56
N TYR A 422 -3.93 21.71 1.74
CA TYR A 422 -3.26 21.28 2.99
C TYR A 422 -2.71 19.84 2.92
N LEU A 423 -3.11 19.02 1.95
CA LEU A 423 -2.63 17.66 1.73
C LEU A 423 -1.57 17.56 0.62
N PHE A 424 -1.42 18.58 -0.22
CA PHE A 424 -0.62 18.49 -1.45
C PHE A 424 0.86 18.78 -1.24
N GLY A 425 1.24 19.37 -0.08
CA GLY A 425 2.62 19.76 0.14
C GLY A 425 3.10 20.80 -0.89
N THR A 426 4.41 20.97 -0.95
CA THR A 426 5.03 22.00 -1.79
C THR A 426 6.25 21.46 -2.53
N HIS A 427 6.45 21.93 -3.77
CA HIS A 427 7.66 21.77 -4.54
C HIS A 427 8.12 23.14 -5.04
N GLU A 428 9.13 23.74 -4.41
CA GLU A 428 9.70 25.03 -4.79
C GLU A 428 11.09 24.81 -5.44
N PRO A 429 11.20 24.86 -6.78
CA PRO A 429 12.47 24.65 -7.47
C PRO A 429 13.53 25.68 -7.04
N PHE A 430 14.78 25.24 -6.94
CA PHE A 430 15.89 26.16 -6.69
C PHE A 430 16.21 26.99 -7.91
N SER A 431 16.70 28.21 -7.69
CA SER A 431 17.17 29.04 -8.79
C SER A 431 18.39 28.42 -9.49
N PRO A 432 18.66 28.79 -10.77
CA PRO A 432 19.85 28.32 -11.47
C PRO A 432 21.15 28.59 -10.72
N GLU A 433 21.26 29.74 -10.06
CA GLU A 433 22.44 30.14 -9.26
C GLU A 433 22.62 29.21 -8.05
N LYS A 434 21.53 28.89 -7.35
CA LYS A 434 21.55 27.95 -6.23
C LYS A 434 21.93 26.54 -6.70
N LEU A 435 21.34 26.05 -7.80
CA LEU A 435 21.71 24.75 -8.38
C LEU A 435 23.19 24.71 -8.77
N LYS A 436 23.72 25.77 -9.37
CA LYS A 436 25.12 25.89 -9.73
C LYS A 436 26.05 25.92 -8.50
N SER A 437 25.60 26.48 -7.37
CA SER A 437 26.34 26.45 -6.12
C SER A 437 26.36 25.07 -5.45
N LEU A 438 25.30 24.28 -5.62
CA LEU A 438 25.18 22.92 -5.08
C LEU A 438 25.89 21.88 -5.94
N TYR A 439 25.81 22.03 -7.25
CA TYR A 439 26.28 21.02 -8.22
C TYR A 439 27.27 21.64 -9.22
N ARG A 440 28.54 21.24 -9.11
CA ARG A 440 29.62 21.75 -9.97
C ARG A 440 29.33 21.56 -11.46
N ASN A 441 28.68 20.44 -11.82
CA ASN A 441 28.27 20.07 -13.18
C ASN A 441 27.23 18.94 -13.11
N HIS A 442 26.64 18.59 -14.26
CA HIS A 442 25.67 17.51 -14.40
C HIS A 442 26.17 16.16 -13.83
N GLY A 443 27.43 15.80 -14.11
CA GLY A 443 28.02 14.56 -13.60
C GLY A 443 28.09 14.50 -12.08
N SER A 444 28.37 15.63 -11.40
CA SER A 444 28.39 15.69 -9.94
C SER A 444 26.98 15.52 -9.34
N TYR A 445 25.96 16.08 -9.98
CA TYR A 445 24.56 15.87 -9.60
C TYR A 445 24.13 14.40 -9.74
N VAL A 446 24.36 13.82 -10.95
CA VAL A 446 24.00 12.41 -11.23
C VAL A 446 24.72 11.44 -10.29
N SER A 447 26.01 11.72 -10.00
CA SER A 447 26.80 10.93 -9.03
C SER A 447 26.21 11.02 -7.63
N GLY A 448 25.82 12.23 -7.18
CA GLY A 448 25.18 12.43 -5.88
C GLY A 448 23.86 11.66 -5.77
N VAL A 449 23.00 11.75 -6.77
CA VAL A 449 21.73 10.99 -6.84
C VAL A 449 21.98 9.49 -6.81
N THR A 450 22.98 9.02 -7.56
CA THR A 450 23.35 7.59 -7.60
C THR A 450 23.83 7.10 -6.24
N GLN A 451 24.67 7.89 -5.56
CA GLN A 451 25.15 7.55 -4.22
C GLN A 451 23.98 7.52 -3.22
N ALA A 452 23.15 8.56 -3.20
CA ALA A 452 21.97 8.61 -2.32
C ALA A 452 21.03 7.42 -2.56
N ALA A 453 20.79 7.05 -3.83
CA ALA A 453 19.99 5.86 -4.14
C ALA A 453 20.61 4.57 -3.60
N ASN A 454 21.92 4.40 -3.74
CA ASN A 454 22.64 3.23 -3.19
C ASN A 454 22.53 3.16 -1.67
N ASP A 455 22.62 4.30 -0.98
CA ASP A 455 22.51 4.37 0.48
C ASP A 455 21.11 3.97 0.95
N VAL A 456 20.07 4.45 0.27
CA VAL A 456 18.67 4.09 0.61
C VAL A 456 18.35 2.63 0.27
N ILE A 457 18.93 2.06 -0.82
CA ILE A 457 18.85 0.61 -1.10
C ILE A 457 19.51 -0.19 0.03
N LYS A 458 20.72 0.21 0.44
CA LYS A 458 21.45 -0.47 1.53
C LYS A 458 20.70 -0.41 2.86
N GLN A 459 19.99 0.68 3.12
CA GLN A 459 19.09 0.82 4.28
C GLN A 459 17.81 -0.02 4.18
N GLY A 460 17.45 -0.49 2.98
CA GLY A 460 16.27 -1.30 2.73
C GLY A 460 15.00 -0.50 2.40
N PHE A 461 15.08 0.80 2.13
CA PHE A 461 13.90 1.64 1.88
C PHE A 461 13.66 1.98 0.41
N LEU A 462 14.45 1.42 -0.50
CA LEU A 462 14.33 1.61 -1.93
C LEU A 462 14.69 0.31 -2.67
N LEU A 463 13.83 -0.13 -3.57
CA LEU A 463 14.11 -1.28 -4.43
C LEU A 463 15.07 -0.88 -5.57
N LYS A 464 15.83 -1.85 -6.09
CA LYS A 464 16.82 -1.61 -7.16
C LYS A 464 16.15 -1.11 -8.45
N GLU A 465 14.99 -1.61 -8.77
CA GLU A 465 14.19 -1.27 -9.93
C GLU A 465 13.69 0.17 -9.86
N ASP A 466 13.22 0.62 -8.69
CA ASP A 466 12.77 1.99 -8.47
C ASP A 466 13.97 2.96 -8.45
N ALA A 467 15.10 2.54 -7.87
CA ALA A 467 16.36 3.30 -7.93
C ALA A 467 16.87 3.48 -9.36
N LYS A 468 16.64 2.51 -10.26
CA LYS A 468 17.00 2.64 -11.67
C LYS A 468 16.24 3.80 -12.32
N LYS A 469 14.93 3.91 -12.09
CA LYS A 469 14.10 5.03 -12.58
C LYS A 469 14.64 6.38 -12.09
N ILE A 470 14.93 6.49 -10.78
CA ILE A 470 15.49 7.72 -10.20
C ILE A 470 16.81 8.13 -10.87
N ARG A 471 17.71 7.17 -11.14
CA ARG A 471 18.98 7.45 -11.82
C ARG A 471 18.78 7.87 -13.28
N GLU A 472 17.87 7.25 -13.99
CA GLU A 472 17.50 7.59 -15.37
C GLU A 472 16.94 9.01 -15.45
N GLU A 473 16.01 9.37 -14.55
CA GLU A 473 15.47 10.73 -14.43
C GLU A 473 16.59 11.77 -14.16
N ALA A 474 17.50 11.47 -13.23
CA ALA A 474 18.61 12.35 -12.95
C ALA A 474 19.55 12.53 -14.15
N ALA A 475 19.86 11.45 -14.88
CA ALA A 475 20.72 11.49 -16.07
C ALA A 475 20.06 12.28 -17.22
N GLN A 476 18.74 12.25 -17.34
CA GLN A 476 17.98 13.00 -18.35
C GLN A 476 17.77 14.46 -17.97
N SER A 477 17.90 14.83 -16.70
CA SER A 477 17.62 16.19 -16.21
C SER A 477 18.57 17.24 -16.80
N ALA A 478 18.16 18.52 -16.71
CA ALA A 478 18.98 19.67 -17.13
C ALA A 478 19.91 20.20 -16.00
N VAL A 479 19.90 19.59 -14.81
CA VAL A 479 20.66 20.08 -13.66
C VAL A 479 22.17 20.02 -13.93
N GLY A 480 22.84 21.18 -13.88
CA GLY A 480 24.29 21.30 -14.08
C GLY A 480 24.78 21.14 -15.53
N LYS A 481 23.86 21.20 -16.52
CA LYS A 481 24.18 21.28 -17.95
C LYS A 481 24.43 22.72 -18.36
#